data_adc08a50d40287fc977fcbe2a8061fd7
#
_entry.id   adc08a50d40287fc977fcbe2a8061fd7
#
_cell.length_a   1.000
_cell.length_b   1.000
_cell.length_c   1.000
_cell.angle_alpha   90.00
_cell.angle_beta   90.00
_cell.angle_gamma   90.00
#
_symmetry.space_group_name_H-M   'P 1'
#
loop_
_entity.id
_entity.type
_entity.pdbx_description
1 polymer ?
#
loop_
_entity_poly.entity_id
_entity_poly.type
_entity_poly.pdbx_seq_one_letter_code
_entity_poly.pdbx_strand_id
1 'polypeptide(L)'
;MPIEEFKVYPKRFFIVFLFSLSQMMTSCLLNTLTPIASYLAIIYDQDPVVVNLGGLLFTLMHPIFTFPAAYFIDTYGARVGIIIGCVLCLFGTCVRLLVNEVFAFVIIGQVIAGIGRPFILNCQTKISANWFTA
;
A
#
# COMPACT_ATOMS: atom_id res chain seq x y z
N MET A 1 -27.38 -5.49 -31.83
CA MET A 1 -26.14 -5.07 -31.14
C MET A 1 -25.20 -6.27 -31.21
N PRO A 2 -24.01 -6.16 -31.80
CA PRO A 2 -23.08 -7.26 -31.80
C PRO A 2 -22.62 -7.52 -30.35
N ILE A 3 -22.81 -8.75 -29.92
CA ILE A 3 -22.26 -9.23 -28.65
C ILE A 3 -20.75 -9.31 -28.86
N GLU A 4 -20.01 -8.37 -28.32
CA GLU A 4 -18.54 -8.46 -28.32
C GLU A 4 -18.16 -9.70 -27.53
N GLU A 5 -17.66 -10.73 -28.22
CA GLU A 5 -17.11 -11.92 -27.61
C GLU A 5 -15.89 -11.51 -26.76
N PHE A 6 -16.05 -11.46 -25.45
CA PHE A 6 -14.96 -11.20 -24.52
C PHE A 6 -13.92 -12.31 -24.62
N LYS A 7 -12.81 -12.04 -25.28
CA LYS A 7 -11.64 -12.95 -25.33
C LYS A 7 -10.98 -13.03 -23.96
N VAL A 8 -11.24 -14.10 -23.26
CA VAL A 8 -10.68 -14.39 -21.95
C VAL A 8 -9.25 -14.93 -22.10
N TYR A 9 -8.27 -14.12 -21.69
CA TYR A 9 -6.86 -14.52 -21.75
C TYR A 9 -6.41 -15.21 -20.44
N PRO A 10 -5.67 -16.33 -20.49
CA PRO A 10 -5.15 -17.00 -19.28
C PRO A 10 -4.21 -16.11 -18.45
N LYS A 11 -3.61 -15.08 -19.05
CA LYS A 11 -2.77 -14.05 -18.38
C LYS A 11 -3.48 -13.32 -17.23
N ARG A 12 -4.83 -13.33 -17.19
CA ARG A 12 -5.60 -12.68 -16.11
C ARG A 12 -5.25 -13.22 -14.72
N PHE A 13 -5.05 -14.53 -14.60
CA PHE A 13 -4.72 -15.16 -13.31
C PHE A 13 -3.34 -14.74 -12.82
N PHE A 14 -2.38 -14.59 -13.72
CA PHE A 14 -1.04 -14.12 -13.38
C PHE A 14 -1.07 -12.65 -12.90
N ILE A 15 -1.86 -11.80 -13.55
CA ILE A 15 -2.04 -10.39 -13.15
C ILE A 15 -2.66 -10.31 -11.75
N VAL A 16 -3.69 -11.09 -11.48
CA VAL A 16 -4.34 -11.13 -10.16
C VAL A 16 -3.39 -11.67 -9.10
N PHE A 17 -2.58 -12.68 -9.42
CA PHE A 17 -1.58 -13.22 -8.50
C PHE A 17 -0.54 -12.16 -8.11
N LEU A 18 0.04 -11.45 -9.08
CA LEU A 18 0.99 -10.35 -8.81
C LEU A 18 0.35 -9.22 -8.00
N PHE A 19 -0.89 -8.88 -8.32
CA PHE A 19 -1.64 -7.89 -7.57
C PHE A 19 -1.89 -8.33 -6.12
N SER A 20 -2.31 -9.58 -5.90
CA SER A 20 -2.50 -10.15 -4.57
C SER A 20 -1.22 -10.16 -3.75
N LEU A 21 -0.08 -10.45 -4.39
CA LEU A 21 1.24 -10.39 -3.75
C LEU A 21 1.57 -8.96 -3.28
N SER A 22 1.30 -7.95 -4.12
CA SER A 22 1.47 -6.54 -3.75
C SER A 22 0.60 -6.13 -2.57
N GLN A 23 -0.65 -6.60 -2.54
CA GLN A 23 -1.58 -6.35 -1.43
C GLN A 23 -1.11 -7.04 -0.14
N MET A 24 -0.62 -8.26 -0.23
CA MET A 24 -0.07 -8.98 0.91
C MET A 24 1.11 -8.22 1.53
N MET A 25 2.06 -7.77 0.70
CA MET A 25 3.22 -6.98 1.15
C MET A 25 2.80 -5.68 1.85
N THR A 26 1.83 -4.95 1.28
CA THR A 26 1.31 -3.71 1.87
C THR A 26 0.62 -3.96 3.21
N SER A 27 -0.12 -5.08 3.35
CA SER A 27 -0.77 -5.47 4.60
C SER A 27 0.25 -5.89 5.67
N CYS A 28 1.34 -6.56 5.28
CA CYS A 28 2.44 -6.85 6.19
C CYS A 28 3.09 -5.57 6.73
N LEU A 29 3.31 -4.55 5.88
CA LEU A 29 3.86 -3.25 6.31
C LEU A 29 2.97 -2.56 7.35
N LEU A 30 1.64 -2.62 7.17
CA LEU A 30 0.68 -2.07 8.14
C LEU A 30 0.82 -2.74 9.50
N ASN A 31 0.84 -4.07 9.52
CA ASN A 31 0.75 -4.85 10.76
C ASN A 31 2.11 -5.09 11.43
N THR A 32 3.22 -4.64 10.86
CA THR A 32 4.56 -4.92 11.39
C THR A 32 4.80 -4.27 12.76
N LEU A 33 4.34 -3.04 12.98
CA LEU A 33 4.65 -2.29 14.21
C LEU A 33 3.83 -2.75 15.41
N THR A 34 2.55 -3.07 15.22
CA THR A 34 1.62 -3.35 16.32
C THR A 34 2.05 -4.52 17.21
N PRO A 35 2.44 -5.70 16.69
CA PRO A 35 2.81 -6.84 17.56
C PRO A 35 4.14 -6.65 18.28
N ILE A 36 5.04 -5.82 17.76
CA ILE A 36 6.36 -5.59 18.35
C ILE A 36 6.46 -4.25 19.09
N ALA A 37 5.34 -3.51 19.21
CA ALA A 37 5.34 -2.16 19.78
C ALA A 37 5.96 -2.12 21.18
N SER A 38 5.64 -3.10 22.05
CA SER A 38 6.17 -3.16 23.42
C SER A 38 7.70 -3.37 23.44
N TYR A 39 8.22 -4.19 22.52
CA TYR A 39 9.67 -4.44 22.42
C TYR A 39 10.41 -3.22 21.87
N LEU A 40 9.85 -2.57 20.85
CA LEU A 40 10.41 -1.34 20.29
C LEU A 40 10.41 -0.20 21.30
N ALA A 41 9.37 -0.08 22.11
CA ALA A 41 9.30 0.92 23.18
C ALA A 41 10.45 0.76 24.17
N ILE A 42 10.79 -0.47 24.56
CA ILE A 42 11.88 -0.77 25.50
C ILE A 42 13.26 -0.52 24.85
N ILE A 43 13.45 -0.98 23.60
CA ILE A 43 14.76 -0.89 22.91
C ILE A 43 15.14 0.55 22.59
N TYR A 44 14.17 1.37 22.17
CA TYR A 44 14.39 2.74 21.73
C TYR A 44 14.01 3.78 22.78
N ASP A 45 13.69 3.34 24.02
CA ASP A 45 13.27 4.21 25.15
C ASP A 45 12.14 5.17 24.72
N GLN A 46 11.16 4.64 24.00
CA GLN A 46 10.01 5.39 23.47
C GLN A 46 8.72 4.96 24.17
N ASP A 47 7.80 5.91 24.29
CA ASP A 47 6.46 5.58 24.79
C ASP A 47 5.75 4.61 23.81
N PRO A 48 5.15 3.50 24.29
CA PRO A 48 4.36 2.61 23.45
C PRO A 48 3.27 3.29 22.62
N VAL A 49 2.76 4.43 23.10
CA VAL A 49 1.80 5.26 22.37
C VAL A 49 2.42 5.84 21.10
N VAL A 50 3.68 6.27 21.14
CA VAL A 50 4.41 6.83 19.98
C VAL A 50 4.64 5.74 18.93
N VAL A 51 4.95 4.52 19.35
CA VAL A 51 5.13 3.40 18.42
C VAL A 51 3.81 3.05 17.73
N ASN A 52 2.71 3.02 18.46
CA ASN A 52 1.38 2.74 17.92
C ASN A 52 0.87 3.86 17.00
N LEU A 53 1.28 5.13 17.23
CA LEU A 53 0.97 6.24 16.33
C LEU A 53 1.45 5.97 14.90
N GLY A 54 2.57 5.28 14.70
CA GLY A 54 3.03 4.88 13.37
C GLY A 54 2.01 4.03 12.61
N GLY A 55 1.38 3.07 13.27
CA GLY A 55 0.31 2.25 12.69
C GLY A 55 -0.97 3.04 12.41
N LEU A 56 -1.35 3.94 13.33
CA LEU A 56 -2.50 4.83 13.17
C LEU A 56 -2.31 5.79 12.01
N LEU A 57 -1.13 6.43 11.91
CA LEU A 57 -0.81 7.35 10.82
C LEU A 57 -0.87 6.65 9.46
N PHE A 58 -0.34 5.43 9.35
CA PHE A 58 -0.45 4.64 8.13
C PHE A 58 -1.92 4.43 7.72
N THR A 59 -2.78 4.12 8.68
CA THR A 59 -4.21 3.91 8.43
C THR A 59 -4.93 5.20 8.08
N LEU A 60 -4.58 6.32 8.74
CA LEU A 60 -5.18 7.64 8.49
C LEU A 60 -4.79 8.21 7.11
N MET A 61 -3.60 7.88 6.59
CA MET A 61 -3.21 8.30 5.24
C MET A 61 -4.11 7.70 4.16
N HIS A 62 -4.69 6.52 4.40
CA HIS A 62 -5.55 5.86 3.43
C HIS A 62 -6.78 6.69 3.02
N PRO A 63 -7.68 7.13 3.91
CA PRO A 63 -8.84 7.92 3.51
C PRO A 63 -8.46 9.28 2.92
N ILE A 64 -7.39 9.91 3.43
CA ILE A 64 -6.94 11.23 2.94
C ILE A 64 -6.48 11.14 1.48
N PHE A 65 -5.69 10.12 1.14
CA PHE A 65 -5.12 9.96 -0.20
C PHE A 65 -5.96 9.10 -1.15
N THR A 66 -7.09 8.55 -0.70
CA THR A 66 -7.98 7.73 -1.55
C THR A 66 -8.54 8.53 -2.72
N PHE A 67 -9.03 9.76 -2.49
CA PHE A 67 -9.60 10.59 -3.53
C PHE A 67 -8.57 11.02 -4.59
N PRO A 68 -7.42 11.62 -4.23
CA PRO A 68 -6.40 11.95 -5.23
C PRO A 68 -5.85 10.71 -5.93
N ALA A 69 -5.69 9.57 -5.24
CA ALA A 69 -5.24 8.33 -5.85
C ALA A 69 -6.26 7.80 -6.86
N ALA A 70 -7.56 7.83 -6.55
CA ALA A 70 -8.62 7.41 -7.48
C ALA A 70 -8.62 8.29 -8.73
N TYR A 71 -8.59 9.61 -8.58
CA TYR A 71 -8.50 10.54 -9.70
C TYR A 71 -7.28 10.27 -10.60
N PHE A 72 -6.13 10.02 -9.97
CA PHE A 72 -4.89 9.73 -10.68
C PHE A 72 -4.99 8.42 -11.49
N ILE A 73 -5.54 7.37 -10.88
CA ILE A 73 -5.75 6.06 -11.51
C ILE A 73 -6.77 6.16 -12.65
N ASP A 74 -7.77 7.03 -12.52
CA ASP A 74 -8.76 7.27 -13.57
C ASP A 74 -8.15 7.95 -14.79
N THR A 75 -7.22 8.87 -14.58
CA THR A 75 -6.57 9.63 -15.63
C THR A 75 -5.44 8.87 -16.33
N TYR A 76 -4.55 8.23 -15.55
CA TYR A 76 -3.32 7.60 -16.05
C TYR A 76 -3.39 6.06 -16.13
N GLY A 77 -4.44 5.48 -15.62
CA GLY A 77 -4.67 4.04 -15.64
C GLY A 77 -4.10 3.26 -14.46
N ALA A 78 -4.63 2.05 -14.25
CA ALA A 78 -4.29 1.20 -13.11
C ALA A 78 -2.81 0.77 -13.06
N ARG A 79 -2.15 0.61 -14.22
CA ARG A 79 -0.73 0.20 -14.27
C ARG A 79 0.17 1.23 -13.60
N VAL A 80 -0.03 2.50 -13.94
CA VAL A 80 0.76 3.61 -13.38
C VAL A 80 0.47 3.76 -11.90
N GLY A 81 -0.80 3.63 -11.48
CA GLY A 81 -1.19 3.67 -10.07
C GLY A 81 -0.48 2.61 -9.23
N ILE A 82 -0.43 1.35 -9.70
CA ILE A 82 0.26 0.26 -8.98
C ILE A 82 1.76 0.55 -8.87
N ILE A 83 2.41 0.99 -9.95
CA ILE A 83 3.84 1.29 -9.96
C ILE A 83 4.16 2.38 -8.93
N ILE A 84 3.39 3.48 -8.92
CA ILE A 84 3.57 4.58 -7.96
C ILE A 84 3.35 4.07 -6.53
N GLY A 85 2.29 3.30 -6.29
CA GLY A 85 2.03 2.73 -4.97
C GLY A 85 3.16 1.83 -4.48
N CYS A 86 3.68 0.94 -5.34
CA CYS A 86 4.80 0.07 -5.02
C CYS A 86 6.10 0.84 -4.76
N VAL A 87 6.41 1.87 -5.56
CA VAL A 87 7.59 2.72 -5.38
C VAL A 87 7.52 3.49 -4.06
N LEU A 88 6.36 4.06 -3.72
CA LEU A 88 6.16 4.74 -2.44
C LEU A 88 6.31 3.78 -1.24
N CYS A 89 5.73 2.58 -1.33
CA CYS A 89 5.89 1.57 -0.30
C CYS A 89 7.35 1.13 -0.15
N LEU A 90 8.07 0.92 -1.26
CA LEU A 90 9.49 0.58 -1.26
C LEU A 90 10.32 1.70 -0.60
N PHE A 91 10.11 2.94 -1.02
CA PHE A 91 10.82 4.10 -0.48
C PHE A 91 10.54 4.28 1.02
N GLY A 92 9.29 4.19 1.44
CA GLY A 92 8.90 4.22 2.86
C GLY A 92 9.58 3.12 3.67
N THR A 93 9.69 1.90 3.11
CA THR A 93 10.38 0.78 3.75
C THR A 93 11.90 1.05 3.85
N CYS A 94 12.52 1.59 2.82
CA CYS A 94 13.95 1.97 2.87
C CYS A 94 14.23 3.02 3.94
N VAL A 95 13.36 4.02 4.09
CA VAL A 95 13.49 5.03 5.16
C VAL A 95 13.40 4.39 6.54
N ARG A 96 12.56 3.37 6.73
CA ARG A 96 12.46 2.62 8.00
C ARG A 96 13.73 1.86 8.38
N LEU A 97 14.59 1.50 7.42
CA LEU A 97 15.88 0.84 7.72
C LEU A 97 16.84 1.77 8.46
N LEU A 98 16.62 3.09 8.44
CA LEU A 98 17.42 4.08 9.16
C LEU A 98 17.01 4.20 10.64
N VAL A 99 16.25 3.27 11.16
CA VAL A 99 15.76 3.25 12.55
C VAL A 99 16.89 3.35 13.59
N ASN A 100 18.07 2.85 13.28
CA ASN A 100 19.22 2.84 14.19
C ASN A 100 19.74 4.27 14.51
N GLU A 101 19.48 5.23 13.64
CA GLU A 101 19.88 6.63 13.85
C GLU A 101 18.87 7.35 14.76
N VAL A 102 17.59 7.34 14.35
CA VAL A 102 16.52 7.99 15.11
C VAL A 102 15.20 7.26 14.85
N PHE A 103 14.44 6.96 15.90
CA PHE A 103 13.13 6.29 15.80
C PHE A 103 12.13 7.04 14.91
N ALA A 104 12.26 8.37 14.78
CA ALA A 104 11.41 9.18 13.91
C ALA A 104 11.42 8.71 12.44
N PHE A 105 12.50 8.11 11.94
CA PHE A 105 12.55 7.56 10.58
C PHE A 105 11.57 6.41 10.38
N VAL A 106 11.25 5.66 11.43
CA VAL A 106 10.21 4.61 11.34
C VAL A 106 8.85 5.22 11.07
N ILE A 107 8.50 6.30 11.79
CA ILE A 107 7.22 7.00 11.64
C ILE A 107 7.14 7.66 10.27
N ILE A 108 8.19 8.37 9.83
CA ILE A 108 8.24 9.00 8.50
C ILE A 108 8.09 7.95 7.39
N GLY A 109 8.83 6.85 7.48
CA GLY A 109 8.73 5.76 6.51
C GLY A 109 7.35 5.12 6.48
N GLN A 110 6.68 5.05 7.65
CA GLN A 110 5.32 4.52 7.76
C GLN A 110 4.30 5.45 7.08
N VAL A 111 4.44 6.76 7.24
CA VAL A 111 3.58 7.75 6.57
C VAL A 111 3.75 7.68 5.05
N ILE A 112 4.98 7.61 4.56
CA ILE A 112 5.28 7.51 3.13
C ILE A 112 4.67 6.23 2.54
N ALA A 113 4.85 5.09 3.20
CA ALA A 113 4.24 3.82 2.77
C ALA A 113 2.71 3.88 2.83
N GLY A 114 2.15 4.58 3.84
CA GLY A 114 0.71 4.82 3.99
C GLY A 114 0.12 5.60 2.83
N ILE A 115 0.85 6.57 2.26
CA ILE A 115 0.45 7.31 1.05
C ILE A 115 0.42 6.39 -0.17
N GLY A 116 1.32 5.40 -0.27
CA GLY A 116 1.35 4.44 -1.37
C GLY A 116 0.17 3.47 -1.38
N ARG A 117 -0.39 3.14 -0.22
CA ARG A 117 -1.45 2.14 -0.05
C ARG A 117 -2.72 2.40 -0.87
N PRO A 118 -3.33 3.61 -0.85
CA PRO A 118 -4.55 3.87 -1.63
C PRO A 118 -4.35 3.72 -3.14
N PHE A 119 -3.15 3.98 -3.67
CA PHE A 119 -2.86 3.73 -5.08
C PHE A 119 -2.97 2.24 -5.44
N ILE A 120 -2.52 1.35 -4.58
CA ILE A 120 -2.61 -0.09 -4.80
C ILE A 120 -4.06 -0.56 -4.61
N LEU A 121 -4.74 -0.15 -3.53
CA LEU A 121 -6.10 -0.60 -3.22
C LEU A 121 -7.12 -0.16 -4.27
N ASN A 122 -7.08 1.10 -4.71
CA ASN A 122 -8.03 1.63 -5.69
C ASN A 122 -7.86 0.99 -7.09
N CYS A 123 -6.69 0.40 -7.38
CA CYS A 123 -6.50 -0.33 -8.63
C CYS A 123 -7.29 -1.64 -8.69
N GLN A 124 -7.73 -2.19 -7.56
CA GLN A 124 -8.47 -3.46 -7.49
C GLN A 124 -9.76 -3.43 -8.32
N THR A 125 -10.53 -2.38 -8.18
CA THR A 125 -11.81 -2.21 -8.91
C THR A 125 -11.58 -2.14 -10.41
N LYS A 126 -10.55 -1.42 -10.86
CA LYS A 126 -10.22 -1.31 -12.30
C LYS A 126 -9.64 -2.60 -12.88
N ILE A 127 -8.82 -3.32 -12.11
CA ILE A 127 -8.32 -4.63 -12.55
C ILE A 127 -9.49 -5.59 -12.69
N SER A 128 -10.40 -5.62 -11.72
CA SER A 128 -11.60 -6.46 -11.78
C SER A 128 -12.46 -6.11 -12.99
N ALA A 129 -12.76 -4.82 -13.19
CA ALA A 129 -13.59 -4.38 -14.33
C ALA A 129 -12.95 -4.69 -15.69
N ASN A 130 -11.62 -4.55 -15.83
CA ASN A 130 -10.95 -4.74 -17.11
C ASN A 130 -10.69 -6.21 -17.47
N TRP A 131 -10.60 -7.10 -16.48
CA TRP A 131 -10.18 -8.49 -16.72
C TRP A 131 -11.25 -9.54 -16.38
N PHE A 132 -12.30 -9.15 -15.63
CA PHE A 132 -13.33 -10.05 -15.13
C PHE A 132 -14.76 -9.52 -15.35
N THR A 133 -14.97 -8.62 -16.31
CA THR A 133 -16.34 -8.24 -16.72
C THR A 133 -17.10 -9.47 -17.19
N ALA A 134 -18.26 -9.66 -16.59
CA ALA A 134 -19.20 -10.71 -16.92
C ALA A 134 -19.95 -10.39 -18.23
#